data_2ee8acb657fdaf92faac0cc300bf3ba7
#
_entry.id   2ee8acb657fdaf92faac0cc300bf3ba7
#
_cell.length_a   1.000
_cell.length_b   1.000
_cell.length_c   1.000
_cell.angle_alpha   90.00
_cell.angle_beta   90.00
_cell.angle_gamma   90.00
#
_symmetry.space_group_name_H-M   'P 1'
#
loop_
_entity.id
_entity.type
_entity.pdbx_description
1 polymer ?
#
loop_
_entity_poly.entity_id
_entity_poly.type
_entity_poly.pdbx_seq_one_letter_code
_entity_poly.pdbx_strand_id
1 'polypeptide(L)'
;MYKRQVYARHPGAVAAPTAGLHFTDDLLNRLKAKGVDIEYVTLHVGAGTFQPVRVENLSEHHMHSEWFSMPEDVAARINEAKAQGRRVIAVGTTSLRTLESAADRIGHVEAGARDTRLFIMPGYKFRIVDALVTNFHLPKSTLVMLVSALVGRERILEAYAHAVREPVSYTHLRAHETSAHL
;
A
#
# COMPACT_ATOMS: atom_id res chain seq x y z
N MET A 1 -6.95 -12.64 -19.11
CA MET A 1 -7.63 -11.34 -19.00
C MET A 1 -6.62 -10.29 -18.56
N TYR A 2 -6.18 -9.40 -19.44
CA TYR A 2 -5.26 -8.32 -19.08
C TYR A 2 -5.98 -7.32 -18.16
N LYS A 3 -5.54 -7.20 -16.92
CA LYS A 3 -6.02 -6.17 -16.02
C LYS A 3 -5.52 -4.82 -16.52
N ARG A 4 -6.43 -3.96 -16.99
CA ARG A 4 -6.10 -2.61 -17.40
C ARG A 4 -5.62 -1.84 -16.16
N GLN A 5 -4.33 -1.55 -16.09
CA GLN A 5 -3.75 -0.78 -15.01
C GLN A 5 -3.41 0.62 -15.53
N VAL A 6 -3.83 1.63 -14.79
CA VAL A 6 -3.55 3.04 -15.12
C VAL A 6 -2.06 3.33 -14.88
N TYR A 7 -1.43 2.59 -13.95
CA TYR A 7 -0.01 2.70 -13.68
C TYR A 7 0.62 1.34 -13.32
N ALA A 8 1.38 0.78 -14.24
CA ALA A 8 2.24 -0.38 -14.06
C ALA A 8 3.35 -0.29 -15.10
N ARG A 9 4.32 0.61 -14.87
CA ARG A 9 5.33 0.97 -15.87
C ARG A 9 6.53 0.03 -15.86
N HIS A 10 6.93 -0.46 -14.69
CA HIS A 10 8.15 -1.25 -14.52
C HIS A 10 7.81 -2.71 -14.22
N PRO A 11 8.09 -3.66 -15.14
CA PRO A 11 7.93 -5.09 -14.87
C PRO A 11 8.91 -5.57 -13.80
N GLY A 12 8.51 -6.60 -13.02
CA GLY A 12 9.38 -7.18 -11.98
C GLY A 12 8.64 -7.62 -10.71
N ALA A 13 7.39 -7.18 -10.50
CA ALA A 13 6.57 -7.64 -9.39
C ALA A 13 5.69 -8.83 -9.80
N VAL A 14 5.48 -9.78 -8.88
CA VAL A 14 4.50 -10.87 -9.06
C VAL A 14 3.07 -10.43 -8.77
N ALA A 15 2.89 -9.23 -8.20
CA ALA A 15 1.60 -8.66 -7.86
C ALA A 15 1.32 -7.38 -8.63
N ALA A 16 0.05 -7.21 -9.00
CA ALA A 16 -0.45 -5.99 -9.61
C ALA A 16 -0.84 -4.94 -8.53
N PRO A 17 -0.69 -3.63 -8.79
CA PRO A 17 -1.14 -2.57 -7.90
C PRO A 17 -2.68 -2.44 -7.94
N THR A 18 -3.37 -3.39 -7.29
CA THR A 18 -4.83 -3.54 -7.41
C THR A 18 -5.61 -2.35 -6.86
N ALA A 19 -5.10 -1.62 -5.87
CA ALA A 19 -5.72 -0.38 -5.39
C ALA A 19 -5.77 0.71 -6.48
N GLY A 20 -4.84 0.68 -7.43
CA GLY A 20 -4.83 1.58 -8.59
C GLY A 20 -5.98 1.35 -9.58
N LEU A 21 -6.62 0.20 -9.54
CA LEU A 21 -7.78 -0.10 -10.40
C LEU A 21 -9.01 0.74 -10.08
N HIS A 22 -9.07 1.36 -8.90
CA HIS A 22 -10.12 2.31 -8.54
C HIS A 22 -9.92 3.69 -9.17
N PHE A 23 -8.77 3.93 -9.81
CA PHE A 23 -8.45 5.20 -10.46
C PHE A 23 -8.54 5.07 -11.98
N THR A 24 -9.21 6.02 -12.59
CA THR A 24 -9.25 6.22 -14.04
C THR A 24 -8.42 7.45 -14.41
N ASP A 25 -8.03 7.58 -15.68
CA ASP A 25 -7.32 8.78 -16.15
C ASP A 25 -8.15 10.05 -15.91
N ASP A 26 -9.47 9.99 -16.09
CA ASP A 26 -10.37 11.10 -15.81
C ASP A 26 -10.31 11.49 -14.32
N LEU A 27 -10.38 10.51 -13.39
CA LEU A 27 -10.30 10.80 -11.96
C LEU A 27 -8.94 11.42 -11.61
N LEU A 28 -7.84 10.89 -12.15
CA LEU A 28 -6.49 11.44 -11.92
C LEU A 28 -6.40 12.89 -12.44
N ASN A 29 -6.93 13.18 -13.62
CA ASN A 29 -6.94 14.53 -14.18
C ASN A 29 -7.79 15.49 -13.34
N ARG A 30 -8.94 15.05 -12.84
CA ARG A 30 -9.78 15.83 -11.93
C ARG A 30 -9.11 16.12 -10.59
N LEU A 31 -8.34 15.17 -10.06
CA LEU A 31 -7.55 15.38 -8.83
C LEU A 31 -6.45 16.43 -9.08
N LYS A 32 -5.71 16.32 -10.19
CA LYS A 32 -4.70 17.33 -10.58
C LYS A 32 -5.31 18.72 -10.73
N ALA A 33 -6.48 18.81 -11.38
CA ALA A 33 -7.20 20.08 -11.53
C ALA A 33 -7.63 20.70 -10.18
N LYS A 34 -7.74 19.91 -9.13
CA LYS A 34 -7.99 20.35 -7.75
C LYS A 34 -6.71 20.67 -6.96
N GLY A 35 -5.54 20.65 -7.60
CA GLY A 35 -4.27 20.93 -6.95
C GLY A 35 -3.70 19.74 -6.14
N VAL A 36 -4.12 18.51 -6.42
CA VAL A 36 -3.52 17.32 -5.84
C VAL A 36 -2.31 16.90 -6.66
N ASP A 37 -1.15 16.85 -6.03
CA ASP A 37 0.07 16.29 -6.65
C ASP A 37 -0.04 14.77 -6.68
N ILE A 38 0.33 14.16 -7.80
CA ILE A 38 0.28 12.71 -8.00
C ILE A 38 1.67 12.23 -8.38
N GLU A 39 2.23 11.39 -7.51
CA GLU A 39 3.58 10.87 -7.64
C GLU A 39 3.56 9.32 -7.71
N TYR A 40 4.64 8.77 -8.27
CA TYR A 40 4.75 7.33 -8.49
C TYR A 40 6.04 6.78 -7.88
N VAL A 41 5.91 5.67 -7.18
CA VAL A 41 7.02 4.91 -6.60
C VAL A 41 6.97 3.47 -7.08
N THR A 42 8.09 2.76 -7.02
CA THR A 42 8.16 1.35 -7.45
C THR A 42 8.54 0.46 -6.28
N LEU A 43 7.82 -0.64 -6.11
CA LEU A 43 8.19 -1.76 -5.25
C LEU A 43 7.99 -3.06 -6.04
N HIS A 44 9.00 -3.89 -6.10
CA HIS A 44 8.91 -5.21 -6.70
C HIS A 44 8.47 -6.21 -5.62
N VAL A 45 7.16 -6.41 -5.54
CA VAL A 45 6.55 -7.30 -4.56
C VAL A 45 6.85 -8.74 -4.91
N GLY A 46 7.45 -9.48 -3.96
CA GLY A 46 7.71 -10.90 -4.08
C GLY A 46 6.48 -11.77 -3.73
N ALA A 47 6.49 -13.04 -4.14
CA ALA A 47 5.41 -13.99 -3.86
C ALA A 47 5.19 -14.21 -2.35
N GLY A 48 6.24 -14.07 -1.54
CA GLY A 48 6.19 -14.29 -0.10
C GLY A 48 5.29 -13.31 0.66
N THR A 49 5.05 -12.11 0.15
CA THR A 49 4.20 -11.09 0.79
C THR A 49 2.73 -11.50 0.89
N PHE A 50 2.28 -12.42 0.03
CA PHE A 50 0.90 -12.92 0.01
C PHE A 50 0.72 -14.22 0.77
N GLN A 51 1.80 -14.80 1.32
CA GLN A 51 1.68 -16.01 2.12
C GLN A 51 1.00 -15.70 3.46
N PRO A 52 0.09 -16.56 3.91
CA PRO A 52 -0.46 -16.45 5.26
C PRO A 52 0.66 -16.53 6.30
N VAL A 53 0.53 -15.76 7.36
CA VAL A 53 1.41 -15.87 8.52
C VAL A 53 1.18 -17.25 9.16
N ARG A 54 2.22 -18.09 9.14
CA ARG A 54 2.16 -19.50 9.63
C ARG A 54 2.82 -19.68 11.00
N VAL A 55 3.43 -18.63 11.53
CA VAL A 55 4.10 -18.67 12.84
C VAL A 55 3.13 -18.28 13.95
N GLU A 56 3.19 -18.94 15.09
CA GLU A 56 2.39 -18.60 16.26
C GLU A 56 2.91 -17.32 16.91
N ASN A 57 4.21 -17.09 16.88
CA ASN A 57 4.85 -15.89 17.40
C ASN A 57 5.25 -14.96 16.24
N LEU A 58 4.63 -13.79 16.18
CA LEU A 58 4.87 -12.80 15.13
C LEU A 58 6.31 -12.28 15.09
N SER A 59 7.05 -12.35 16.21
CA SER A 59 8.47 -11.98 16.24
C SER A 59 9.38 -12.90 15.42
N GLU A 60 8.91 -14.11 15.11
CA GLU A 60 9.62 -15.09 14.29
C GLU A 60 9.27 -14.98 12.79
N HIS A 61 8.32 -14.10 12.45
CA HIS A 61 7.95 -13.89 11.07
C HIS A 61 8.99 -13.03 10.34
N HIS A 62 9.66 -13.63 9.37
CA HIS A 62 10.63 -12.94 8.51
C HIS A 62 9.96 -12.49 7.21
N MET A 63 9.88 -11.18 7.00
CA MET A 63 9.49 -10.63 5.70
C MET A 63 10.56 -10.90 4.65
N HIS A 64 10.15 -11.36 3.48
CA HIS A 64 11.05 -11.45 2.33
C HIS A 64 11.57 -10.07 1.95
N SER A 65 12.82 -10.03 1.49
CA SER A 65 13.40 -8.80 0.95
C SER A 65 12.70 -8.44 -0.35
N GLU A 66 12.32 -7.18 -0.48
CA GLU A 66 11.69 -6.63 -1.68
C GLU A 66 12.43 -5.36 -2.08
N TRP A 67 12.75 -5.26 -3.36
CA TRP A 67 13.42 -4.10 -3.90
C TRP A 67 12.43 -2.96 -4.15
N PHE A 68 12.79 -1.74 -3.75
CA PHE A 68 12.02 -0.54 -4.06
C PHE A 68 12.89 0.57 -4.65
N SER A 69 12.24 1.51 -5.33
CA SER A 69 12.86 2.72 -5.85
C SER A 69 12.01 3.94 -5.49
N MET A 70 12.69 4.94 -4.92
CA MET A 70 12.22 6.29 -4.64
C MET A 70 12.98 7.27 -5.53
N PRO A 71 12.37 7.79 -6.62
CA PRO A 71 13.01 8.78 -7.48
C PRO A 71 13.35 10.06 -6.71
N GLU A 72 14.42 10.74 -7.12
CA GLU A 72 14.94 11.92 -6.43
C GLU A 72 13.95 13.09 -6.45
N ASP A 73 13.33 13.33 -7.60
CA ASP A 73 12.31 14.35 -7.78
C ASP A 73 11.03 14.06 -6.98
N VAL A 74 10.64 12.78 -6.86
CA VAL A 74 9.49 12.36 -6.03
C VAL A 74 9.80 12.55 -4.55
N ALA A 75 10.99 12.15 -4.09
CA ALA A 75 11.42 12.35 -2.71
C ALA A 75 11.41 13.85 -2.34
N ALA A 76 11.93 14.70 -3.21
CA ALA A 76 11.95 16.16 -3.00
C ALA A 76 10.51 16.72 -2.84
N ARG A 77 9.57 16.32 -3.71
CA ARG A 77 8.17 16.78 -3.63
C ARG A 77 7.45 16.27 -2.38
N ILE A 78 7.71 15.02 -1.97
CA ILE A 78 7.14 14.48 -0.72
C ILE A 78 7.66 15.27 0.49
N ASN A 79 8.96 15.51 0.54
CA ASN A 79 9.60 16.26 1.63
C ASN A 79 9.07 17.70 1.71
N GLU A 80 8.91 18.36 0.56
CA GLU A 80 8.31 19.69 0.49
C GLU A 80 6.85 19.67 0.98
N ALA A 81 6.04 18.71 0.53
CA ALA A 81 4.66 18.57 0.98
C ALA A 81 4.56 18.38 2.50
N LYS A 82 5.41 17.53 3.07
CA LYS A 82 5.45 17.31 4.54
C LYS A 82 5.91 18.58 5.28
N ALA A 83 6.90 19.30 4.76
CA ALA A 83 7.35 20.57 5.36
C ALA A 83 6.26 21.65 5.34
N GLN A 84 5.37 21.62 4.36
CA GLN A 84 4.20 22.50 4.23
C GLN A 84 2.98 22.01 5.05
N GLY A 85 3.09 20.92 5.81
CA GLY A 85 1.98 20.33 6.57
C GLY A 85 0.92 19.64 5.69
N ARG A 86 1.22 19.37 4.42
CA ARG A 86 0.33 18.68 3.49
C ARG A 86 0.33 17.19 3.78
N ARG A 87 -0.81 16.53 3.51
CA ARG A 87 -0.97 15.09 3.72
C ARG A 87 -0.38 14.28 2.57
N VAL A 88 0.26 13.18 2.92
CA VAL A 88 0.71 12.14 1.99
C VAL A 88 -0.26 10.97 2.05
N ILE A 89 -0.95 10.71 0.95
CA ILE A 89 -1.96 9.65 0.81
C ILE A 89 -1.38 8.54 -0.06
N ALA A 90 -1.16 7.38 0.53
CA ALA A 90 -0.71 6.22 -0.22
C ALA A 90 -1.88 5.55 -0.95
N VAL A 91 -1.68 5.14 -2.20
CA VAL A 91 -2.60 4.29 -2.96
C VAL A 91 -1.95 2.91 -3.11
N GLY A 92 -2.48 1.95 -2.34
CA GLY A 92 -1.95 0.60 -2.20
C GLY A 92 -0.96 0.44 -1.05
N THR A 93 -1.01 -0.74 -0.44
CA THR A 93 -0.07 -1.14 0.63
C THR A 93 1.39 -1.16 0.14
N THR A 94 1.59 -1.39 -1.16
CA THR A 94 2.89 -1.29 -1.84
C THR A 94 3.47 0.12 -1.73
N SER A 95 2.70 1.15 -2.11
CA SER A 95 3.13 2.54 -2.01
C SER A 95 3.39 2.95 -0.55
N LEU A 96 2.52 2.53 0.37
CA LEU A 96 2.71 2.78 1.79
C LEU A 96 4.04 2.19 2.29
N ARG A 97 4.32 0.92 1.96
CA ARG A 97 5.56 0.26 2.39
C ARG A 97 6.80 0.92 1.77
N THR A 98 6.73 1.36 0.51
CA THR A 98 7.82 2.11 -0.13
C THR A 98 8.11 3.41 0.62
N LEU A 99 7.07 4.20 0.90
CA LEU A 99 7.19 5.49 1.58
C LEU A 99 7.78 5.33 2.99
N GLU A 100 7.25 4.39 3.77
CA GLU A 100 7.75 4.13 5.13
C GLU A 100 9.14 3.49 5.14
N SER A 101 9.51 2.72 4.12
CA SER A 101 10.86 2.16 3.96
C SER A 101 11.88 3.21 3.54
N ALA A 102 11.46 4.22 2.77
CA ALA A 102 12.30 5.34 2.36
C ALA A 102 12.48 6.39 3.46
N ALA A 103 11.64 6.36 4.51
CA ALA A 103 11.69 7.33 5.59
C ALA A 103 12.97 7.17 6.45
N ASP A 104 13.79 8.19 6.50
CA ASP A 104 14.92 8.30 7.44
C ASP A 104 14.47 8.87 8.80
N ARG A 105 13.52 9.80 8.79
CA ARG A 105 12.91 10.41 9.98
C ARG A 105 11.44 10.78 9.72
N ILE A 106 10.76 11.25 10.75
CA ILE A 106 9.37 11.73 10.62
C ILE A 106 9.33 12.91 9.63
N GLY A 107 8.45 12.77 8.64
CA GLY A 107 8.22 13.82 7.62
C GLY A 107 9.27 13.92 6.54
N HIS A 108 10.20 12.96 6.44
CA HIS A 108 11.25 13.02 5.43
C HIS A 108 11.58 11.64 4.85
N VAL A 109 11.75 11.57 3.53
CA VAL A 109 12.17 10.38 2.78
C VAL A 109 13.47 10.61 2.06
N GLU A 110 14.29 9.57 1.95
CA GLU A 110 15.50 9.54 1.14
C GLU A 110 15.20 8.95 -0.24
N ALA A 111 15.75 9.61 -1.27
CA ALA A 111 15.78 9.05 -2.62
C ALA A 111 16.72 7.82 -2.69
N GLY A 112 16.53 7.04 -3.74
CA GLY A 112 17.40 5.90 -4.04
C GLY A 112 16.65 4.60 -4.21
N ALA A 113 17.41 3.56 -4.54
CA ALA A 113 16.90 2.21 -4.72
C ALA A 113 17.59 1.26 -3.74
N ARG A 114 16.80 0.49 -3.01
CA ARG A 114 17.30 -0.44 -1.99
C ARG A 114 16.29 -1.52 -1.64
N ASP A 115 16.73 -2.49 -0.88
CA ASP A 115 15.87 -3.54 -0.37
C ASP A 115 15.18 -3.13 0.94
N THR A 116 13.97 -3.65 1.14
CA THR A 116 13.22 -3.51 2.39
C THR A 116 12.70 -4.85 2.88
N ARG A 117 12.69 -5.01 4.20
CA ARG A 117 12.01 -6.10 4.93
C ARG A 117 10.99 -5.53 5.91
N LEU A 118 10.52 -4.31 5.65
CA LEU A 118 9.63 -3.60 6.56
C LEU A 118 8.36 -4.41 6.80
N PHE A 119 8.15 -4.79 8.06
CA PHE A 119 6.96 -5.44 8.57
C PHE A 119 6.19 -4.48 9.48
N ILE A 120 5.04 -4.03 9.01
CA ILE A 120 4.20 -3.07 9.74
C ILE A 120 3.14 -3.84 10.53
N MET A 121 3.17 -3.70 11.85
CA MET A 121 2.26 -4.33 12.81
C MET A 121 1.56 -3.26 13.66
N PRO A 122 0.46 -3.59 14.36
CA PRO A 122 -0.13 -2.71 15.36
C PRO A 122 0.92 -2.17 16.36
N GLY A 123 0.92 -0.86 16.55
CA GLY A 123 1.94 -0.14 17.32
C GLY A 123 3.02 0.52 16.48
N TYR A 124 3.10 0.24 15.19
CA TYR A 124 4.00 0.95 14.28
C TYR A 124 3.64 2.44 14.21
N LYS A 125 4.66 3.29 14.28
CA LYS A 125 4.50 4.75 14.14
C LYS A 125 4.83 5.17 12.72
N PHE A 126 3.80 5.54 11.99
CA PHE A 126 3.95 6.03 10.63
C PHE A 126 4.72 7.36 10.62
N ARG A 127 5.66 7.48 9.70
CA ARG A 127 6.56 8.64 9.59
C ARG A 127 6.18 9.55 8.44
N ILE A 128 5.60 9.00 7.39
CA ILE A 128 5.30 9.69 6.13
C ILE A 128 3.82 9.65 5.80
N VAL A 129 3.20 8.46 5.88
CA VAL A 129 1.85 8.23 5.35
C VAL A 129 0.79 8.70 6.34
N ASP A 130 -0.08 9.58 5.89
CA ASP A 130 -1.20 10.12 6.68
C ASP A 130 -2.53 9.41 6.39
N ALA A 131 -2.68 8.83 5.19
CA ALA A 131 -3.88 8.10 4.78
C ALA A 131 -3.56 7.02 3.74
N LEU A 132 -4.43 6.03 3.63
CA LEU A 132 -4.28 4.90 2.72
C LEU A 132 -5.58 4.61 1.97
N VAL A 133 -5.49 4.52 0.64
CA VAL A 133 -6.51 3.92 -0.21
C VAL A 133 -6.06 2.51 -0.56
N THR A 134 -6.84 1.50 -0.19
CA THR A 134 -6.47 0.10 -0.43
C THR A 134 -7.72 -0.78 -0.56
N ASN A 135 -7.51 -2.04 -0.97
CA ASN A 135 -8.55 -3.06 -1.04
C ASN A 135 -8.69 -3.80 0.30
N PHE A 136 -9.73 -4.60 0.44
CA PHE A 136 -9.81 -5.58 1.52
C PHE A 136 -8.77 -6.68 1.33
N HIS A 137 -8.23 -7.17 2.43
CA HIS A 137 -7.16 -8.17 2.45
C HIS A 137 -7.63 -9.46 3.11
N LEU A 138 -6.93 -10.56 2.82
CA LEU A 138 -7.21 -11.87 3.42
C LEU A 138 -7.04 -11.83 4.95
N PRO A 139 -7.92 -12.50 5.69
CA PRO A 139 -7.73 -12.74 7.12
C PRO A 139 -6.35 -13.37 7.39
N LYS A 140 -5.78 -13.07 8.56
CA LYS A 140 -4.48 -13.58 9.01
C LYS A 140 -3.31 -13.24 8.08
N SER A 141 -3.43 -12.20 7.26
CA SER A 141 -2.35 -11.72 6.39
C SER A 141 -1.58 -10.56 7.02
N THR A 142 -0.33 -10.37 6.59
CA THR A 142 0.52 -9.22 6.97
C THR A 142 -0.15 -7.89 6.59
N LEU A 143 -0.95 -7.88 5.52
CA LEU A 143 -1.64 -6.69 5.04
C LEU A 143 -2.80 -6.25 5.95
N VAL A 144 -3.52 -7.20 6.57
CA VAL A 144 -4.52 -6.85 7.61
C VAL A 144 -3.83 -6.24 8.83
N MET A 145 -2.65 -6.72 9.20
CA MET A 145 -1.87 -6.12 10.28
C MET A 145 -1.45 -4.69 9.96
N LEU A 146 -1.00 -4.44 8.72
CA LEU A 146 -0.60 -3.12 8.25
C LEU A 146 -1.77 -2.13 8.33
N VAL A 147 -2.95 -2.47 7.80
CA VAL A 147 -4.12 -1.58 7.88
C VAL A 147 -4.60 -1.39 9.31
N SER A 148 -4.49 -2.44 10.15
CA SER A 148 -4.79 -2.35 11.59
C SER A 148 -3.82 -1.42 12.33
N ALA A 149 -2.56 -1.38 11.91
CA ALA A 149 -1.58 -0.45 12.47
C ALA A 149 -1.95 1.02 12.19
N LEU A 150 -2.52 1.30 11.01
CA LEU A 150 -2.85 2.66 10.59
C LEU A 150 -4.11 3.21 11.28
N VAL A 151 -5.17 2.41 11.39
CA VAL A 151 -6.49 2.90 11.83
C VAL A 151 -7.02 2.24 13.09
N GLY A 152 -6.30 1.28 13.64
CA GLY A 152 -6.71 0.49 14.80
C GLY A 152 -7.42 -0.81 14.42
N ARG A 153 -7.15 -1.85 15.22
CA ARG A 153 -7.65 -3.21 14.99
C ARG A 153 -9.20 -3.27 15.02
N GLU A 154 -9.81 -2.63 16.00
CA GLU A 154 -11.28 -2.67 16.19
C GLU A 154 -12.00 -2.07 14.98
N ARG A 155 -11.60 -0.88 14.56
CA ARG A 155 -12.21 -0.21 13.40
C ARG A 155 -12.09 -1.02 12.12
N ILE A 156 -10.95 -1.68 11.90
CA ILE A 156 -10.78 -2.54 10.72
C ILE A 156 -11.68 -3.76 10.80
N LEU A 157 -11.80 -4.42 11.96
CA LEU A 157 -12.68 -5.57 12.12
C LEU A 157 -14.16 -5.18 11.93
N GLU A 158 -14.59 -4.03 12.42
CA GLU A 158 -15.93 -3.48 12.18
C GLU A 158 -16.17 -3.22 10.69
N ALA A 159 -15.20 -2.59 9.98
CA ALA A 159 -15.28 -2.35 8.54
C ALA A 159 -15.40 -3.66 7.75
N TYR A 160 -14.63 -4.69 8.12
CA TYR A 160 -14.70 -6.00 7.48
C TYR A 160 -16.04 -6.68 7.76
N ALA A 161 -16.55 -6.63 9.01
CA ALA A 161 -17.84 -7.18 9.37
C ALA A 161 -18.97 -6.46 8.62
N HIS A 162 -18.89 -5.15 8.46
CA HIS A 162 -19.82 -4.37 7.64
C HIS A 162 -19.76 -4.81 6.17
N ALA A 163 -18.58 -4.91 5.59
CA ALA A 163 -18.38 -5.32 4.21
C ALA A 163 -18.92 -6.72 3.91
N VAL A 164 -18.84 -7.65 4.86
CA VAL A 164 -19.40 -9.01 4.71
C VAL A 164 -20.94 -9.00 4.72
N ARG A 165 -21.56 -8.08 5.47
CA ARG A 165 -23.04 -7.95 5.49
C ARG A 165 -23.58 -7.33 4.21
N GLU A 166 -22.80 -6.49 3.54
CA GLU A 166 -23.18 -5.85 2.28
C GLU A 166 -22.81 -6.76 1.10
N PRO A 167 -23.79 -7.31 0.35
CA PRO A 167 -23.54 -8.39 -0.63
C PRO A 167 -22.64 -8.01 -1.80
N VAL A 168 -22.29 -6.73 -1.94
CA VAL A 168 -21.51 -6.22 -3.10
C VAL A 168 -20.04 -6.08 -2.79
N SER A 169 -19.63 -5.90 -1.52
CA SER A 169 -18.35 -5.30 -1.22
C SER A 169 -17.16 -6.24 -1.28
N TYR A 170 -17.30 -7.49 -0.79
CA TYR A 170 -16.13 -8.37 -0.69
C TYR A 170 -15.68 -8.94 -2.03
N THR A 171 -16.61 -9.33 -2.89
CA THR A 171 -16.32 -9.85 -4.24
C THR A 171 -15.82 -8.78 -5.21
N HIS A 172 -16.27 -7.54 -5.08
CA HIS A 172 -15.90 -6.45 -5.98
C HIS A 172 -14.62 -5.73 -5.53
N LEU A 173 -14.38 -5.59 -4.24
CA LEU A 173 -13.23 -4.85 -3.70
C LEU A 173 -11.98 -5.71 -3.55
N ARG A 174 -12.11 -7.03 -3.62
CA ARG A 174 -11.02 -7.98 -3.82
C ARG A 174 -10.88 -8.43 -5.27
N ALA A 175 -11.34 -7.67 -6.19
CA ALA A 175 -11.67 -8.00 -7.58
C ALA A 175 -10.69 -8.90 -8.37
N HIS A 176 -9.57 -9.39 -7.85
CA HIS A 176 -8.55 -10.02 -8.67
C HIS A 176 -7.86 -11.24 -8.08
N GLU A 177 -8.23 -11.69 -6.90
CA GLU A 177 -7.70 -12.94 -6.34
C GLU A 177 -8.65 -14.13 -6.51
N THR A 178 -9.87 -13.87 -6.94
CA THR A 178 -10.92 -14.90 -7.10
C THR A 178 -10.77 -15.81 -8.31
N SER A 179 -9.88 -15.49 -9.23
CA SER A 179 -9.63 -16.37 -10.40
C SER A 179 -8.54 -17.43 -10.19
N ALA A 180 -7.93 -17.49 -8.99
CA ALA A 180 -6.88 -18.46 -8.69
C ALA A 180 -7.33 -19.60 -7.73
N HIS A 181 -8.60 -19.64 -7.35
CA HIS A 181 -9.15 -20.62 -6.41
C HIS A 181 -10.53 -21.15 -6.85
N LEU A 182 -10.63 -21.52 -8.11
CA LEU A 182 -11.65 -22.44 -8.61
C LEU A 182 -10.99 -23.61 -9.27
#